data_c470fc0b9049ce29780f84f75126e3f5
#
_entry.id   c470fc0b9049ce29780f84f75126e3f5
#
_cell.length_a   1.000
_cell.length_b   1.000
_cell.length_c   1.000
_cell.angle_alpha   90.00
_cell.angle_beta   90.00
_cell.angle_gamma   90.00
#
_symmetry.space_group_name_H-M   'P 1'
#
loop_
_entity.id
_entity.type
_entity.pdbx_description
1 polymer ?
#
loop_
_entity_poly.entity_id
_entity_poly.type
_entity_poly.pdbx_seq_one_letter_code
_entity_poly.pdbx_strand_id
1 'polypeptide(L)'
;MKMNESHKACEVQEQTVLYKIGMFASMNRVTIKTLRYYDEQNLLKPVYVDEENGYRYYAGGQIAELHRLLALRGMGFSIDDIQKIISGEDEKKLLQERKQQILKDIASLTAKLAEVESYLNREEVALSMPVLIKKLPEVTVCAMEMRLESYDA
;
A
#
# COMPACT_ATOMS: atom_id res chain seq x y z
N MET A 1 33.70 7.27 60.97
CA MET A 1 33.01 8.34 60.25
C MET A 1 32.34 7.70 59.04
N LYS A 2 31.08 7.29 59.15
CA LYS A 2 30.30 6.55 58.16
C LYS A 2 29.43 7.55 57.41
N MET A 3 29.73 7.81 56.16
CA MET A 3 28.81 8.56 55.31
C MET A 3 27.91 7.57 54.61
N ASN A 4 26.64 7.67 54.90
CA ASN A 4 25.55 6.88 54.34
C ASN A 4 24.93 7.70 53.21
N GLU A 5 25.24 7.37 52.00
CA GLU A 5 24.57 7.97 50.83
C GLU A 5 23.49 7.03 50.33
N SER A 6 22.31 7.28 50.86
CA SER A 6 21.06 6.74 50.35
C SER A 6 20.72 7.43 49.03
N HIS A 7 21.12 6.87 47.90
CA HIS A 7 20.57 7.24 46.63
C HIS A 7 19.17 6.63 46.53
N LYS A 8 18.22 7.43 46.93
CA LYS A 8 16.80 7.16 46.70
C LYS A 8 16.53 7.35 45.20
N ALA A 9 16.57 6.23 44.46
CA ALA A 9 16.10 6.21 43.06
C ALA A 9 14.65 6.71 43.07
N CYS A 10 14.46 7.84 42.42
CA CYS A 10 13.14 8.38 42.13
C CYS A 10 12.50 7.46 41.09
N GLU A 11 11.70 6.50 41.55
CA GLU A 11 10.77 5.77 40.67
C GLU A 11 9.77 6.79 40.16
N VAL A 12 10.00 7.27 38.95
CA VAL A 12 9.01 7.97 38.16
C VAL A 12 7.96 6.92 37.83
N GLN A 13 6.91 6.85 38.63
CA GLN A 13 5.69 6.15 38.23
C GLN A 13 5.18 6.88 36.98
N GLU A 14 5.43 6.30 35.82
CA GLU A 14 4.79 6.72 34.55
C GLU A 14 3.28 6.60 34.76
N GLN A 15 2.63 7.69 35.08
CA GLN A 15 1.18 7.77 35.05
C GLN A 15 0.76 7.57 33.60
N THR A 16 0.33 6.35 33.28
CA THR A 16 -0.15 5.99 31.94
C THR A 16 -1.39 6.82 31.65
N VAL A 17 -1.23 7.86 30.85
CA VAL A 17 -2.36 8.71 30.42
C VAL A 17 -3.25 7.89 29.49
N LEU A 18 -4.53 7.73 29.89
CA LEU A 18 -5.54 7.02 29.13
C LEU A 18 -6.41 8.01 28.35
N TYR A 19 -6.62 7.71 27.09
CA TYR A 19 -7.45 8.49 26.18
C TYR A 19 -8.69 7.68 25.78
N LYS A 20 -9.87 8.30 25.86
CA LYS A 20 -11.08 7.72 25.27
C LYS A 20 -10.89 7.51 23.76
N ILE A 21 -11.48 6.44 23.21
CA ILE A 21 -11.35 6.08 21.78
C ILE A 21 -11.53 7.25 20.82
N GLY A 22 -12.48 8.16 21.10
CA GLY A 22 -12.71 9.34 20.26
C GLY A 22 -11.56 10.33 20.27
N MET A 23 -10.97 10.58 21.45
CA MET A 23 -9.80 11.45 21.60
C MET A 23 -8.57 10.81 20.95
N PHE A 24 -8.32 9.53 21.22
CA PHE A 24 -7.22 8.79 20.63
C PHE A 24 -7.29 8.76 19.10
N ALA A 25 -8.49 8.54 18.55
CA ALA A 25 -8.75 8.59 17.11
C ALA A 25 -8.44 9.98 16.52
N SER A 26 -8.96 11.03 17.14
CA SER A 26 -8.75 12.42 16.69
C SER A 26 -7.28 12.83 16.69
N MET A 27 -6.55 12.52 17.79
CA MET A 27 -5.11 12.82 17.92
C MET A 27 -4.27 12.15 16.82
N ASN A 28 -4.65 10.95 16.42
CA ASN A 28 -3.91 10.16 15.43
C ASN A 28 -4.49 10.25 14.01
N ARG A 29 -5.49 11.11 13.78
CA ARG A 29 -6.15 11.32 12.47
C ARG A 29 -6.71 10.04 11.86
N VAL A 30 -7.23 9.14 12.69
CA VAL A 30 -7.93 7.93 12.29
C VAL A 30 -9.39 7.98 12.70
N THR A 31 -10.22 7.11 12.15
CA THR A 31 -11.63 7.00 12.56
C THR A 31 -11.79 6.08 13.77
N ILE A 32 -12.82 6.31 14.57
CA ILE A 32 -13.21 5.37 15.64
C ILE A 32 -13.50 3.98 15.06
N LYS A 33 -14.06 3.92 13.84
CA LYS A 33 -14.31 2.66 13.13
C LYS A 33 -13.02 1.89 12.85
N THR A 34 -11.95 2.58 12.47
CA THR A 34 -10.63 1.98 12.25
C THR A 34 -10.07 1.37 13.54
N LEU A 35 -10.17 2.09 14.67
CA LEU A 35 -9.68 1.57 15.95
C LEU A 35 -10.48 0.36 16.44
N ARG A 36 -11.81 0.37 16.27
CA ARG A 36 -12.66 -0.80 16.56
C ARG A 36 -12.29 -2.00 15.69
N TYR A 37 -12.08 -1.75 14.41
CA TYR A 37 -11.63 -2.80 13.49
C TYR A 37 -10.28 -3.40 13.89
N TYR A 38 -9.32 -2.56 14.30
CA TYR A 38 -8.02 -3.06 14.79
C TYR A 38 -8.13 -3.85 16.10
N ASP A 39 -9.04 -3.46 16.99
CA ASP A 39 -9.37 -4.23 18.19
C ASP A 39 -9.97 -5.61 17.82
N GLU A 40 -10.96 -5.66 16.92
CA GLU A 40 -11.58 -6.89 16.41
C GLU A 40 -10.58 -7.81 15.73
N GLN A 41 -9.62 -7.25 15.00
CA GLN A 41 -8.56 -8.00 14.32
C GLN A 41 -7.37 -8.33 15.23
N ASN A 42 -7.43 -8.05 16.51
CA ASN A 42 -6.35 -8.24 17.49
C ASN A 42 -5.02 -7.54 17.11
N LEU A 43 -5.09 -6.45 16.35
CA LEU A 43 -3.93 -5.65 15.95
C LEU A 43 -3.57 -4.57 16.96
N LEU A 44 -4.58 -3.94 17.56
CA LEU A 44 -4.41 -2.91 18.60
C LEU A 44 -5.59 -2.97 19.57
N LYS A 45 -5.37 -3.58 20.73
CA LYS A 45 -6.40 -3.68 21.76
C LYS A 45 -6.40 -2.48 22.68
N PRO A 46 -7.58 -2.01 23.13
CA PRO A 46 -7.64 -1.02 24.19
C PRO A 46 -7.02 -1.56 25.49
N VAL A 47 -6.34 -0.72 26.25
CA VAL A 47 -5.76 -1.09 27.56
C VAL A 47 -6.86 -1.33 28.58
N TYR A 48 -7.98 -0.63 28.43
CA TYR A 48 -9.12 -0.72 29.32
C TYR A 48 -10.42 -0.56 28.56
N VAL A 49 -11.39 -1.38 28.89
CA VAL A 49 -12.78 -1.27 28.43
C VAL A 49 -13.64 -1.13 29.68
N ASP A 50 -14.42 -0.06 29.76
CA ASP A 50 -15.32 0.19 30.85
C ASP A 50 -16.53 -0.77 30.79
N GLU A 51 -16.71 -1.57 31.81
CA GLU A 51 -17.75 -2.60 31.87
C GLU A 51 -19.18 -2.03 31.96
N GLU A 52 -19.33 -0.81 32.51
CA GLU A 52 -20.64 -0.20 32.68
C GLU A 52 -21.20 0.37 31.38
N ASN A 53 -20.34 1.00 30.57
CA ASN A 53 -20.74 1.75 29.39
C ASN A 53 -20.07 1.31 28.08
N GLY A 54 -19.17 0.34 28.14
CA GLY A 54 -18.47 -0.21 26.98
C GLY A 54 -17.44 0.74 26.34
N TYR A 55 -17.07 1.83 26.99
CA TYR A 55 -16.09 2.76 26.46
C TYR A 55 -14.68 2.17 26.46
N ARG A 56 -13.98 2.33 25.34
CA ARG A 56 -12.62 1.88 25.12
C ARG A 56 -11.62 3.00 25.42
N TYR A 57 -10.54 2.64 26.12
CA TYR A 57 -9.47 3.55 26.47
C TYR A 57 -8.13 3.01 25.98
N TYR A 58 -7.34 3.88 25.41
CA TYR A 58 -6.02 3.61 24.88
C TYR A 58 -4.95 4.39 25.63
N ALA A 59 -3.77 3.79 25.83
CA ALA A 59 -2.64 4.44 26.49
C ALA A 59 -1.85 5.29 25.48
N GLY A 60 -1.18 6.33 25.98
CA GLY A 60 -0.29 7.16 25.16
C GLY A 60 0.83 6.37 24.48
N GLY A 61 1.37 5.34 25.13
CA GLY A 61 2.37 4.44 24.55
C GLY A 61 1.90 3.68 23.30
N GLN A 62 0.59 3.46 23.15
CA GLN A 62 0.02 2.77 21.98
C GLN A 62 0.00 3.64 20.70
N ILE A 63 0.33 4.93 20.79
CA ILE A 63 0.43 5.81 19.62
C ILE A 63 1.49 5.27 18.64
N ALA A 64 2.65 4.85 19.17
CA ALA A 64 3.72 4.29 18.32
C ALA A 64 3.30 3.00 17.63
N GLU A 65 2.58 2.10 18.33
CA GLU A 65 2.01 0.89 17.75
C GLU A 65 1.02 1.21 16.63
N LEU A 66 0.09 2.12 16.88
CA LEU A 66 -0.88 2.56 15.87
C LEU A 66 -0.18 3.12 14.64
N HIS A 67 0.82 4.00 14.80
CA HIS A 67 1.56 4.56 13.67
C HIS A 67 2.31 3.48 12.88
N ARG A 68 2.88 2.47 13.55
CA ARG A 68 3.48 1.31 12.88
C ARG A 68 2.47 0.54 12.05
N LEU A 69 1.27 0.27 12.59
CA LEU A 69 0.18 -0.37 11.87
C LEU A 69 -0.25 0.44 10.64
N LEU A 70 -0.41 1.75 10.80
CA LEU A 70 -0.78 2.64 9.69
C LEU A 70 0.29 2.67 8.60
N ALA A 71 1.57 2.67 8.97
CA ALA A 71 2.69 2.62 8.02
C ALA A 71 2.68 1.31 7.22
N LEU A 72 2.51 0.15 7.88
CA LEU A 72 2.40 -1.14 7.20
C LEU A 72 1.19 -1.18 6.26
N ARG A 73 0.03 -0.69 6.70
CA ARG A 73 -1.16 -0.55 5.85
C ARG A 73 -0.91 0.36 4.65
N GLY A 74 -0.24 1.49 4.84
CA GLY A 74 0.15 2.41 3.78
C GLY A 74 1.09 1.78 2.73
N MET A 75 1.94 0.86 3.13
CA MET A 75 2.78 0.05 2.24
C MET A 75 1.99 -1.07 1.54
N GLY A 76 0.70 -1.26 1.86
CA GLY A 76 -0.18 -2.23 1.23
C GLY A 76 -0.08 -3.66 1.79
N PHE A 77 0.38 -3.81 3.04
CA PHE A 77 0.28 -5.10 3.72
C PHE A 77 -1.17 -5.45 4.03
N SER A 78 -1.52 -6.72 3.90
CA SER A 78 -2.82 -7.26 4.35
C SER A 78 -2.90 -7.28 5.87
N ILE A 79 -4.10 -7.45 6.42
CA ILE A 79 -4.27 -7.64 7.86
C ILE A 79 -3.52 -8.89 8.34
N ASP A 80 -3.61 -9.97 7.56
CA ASP A 80 -2.95 -11.24 7.88
C ASP A 80 -1.42 -11.11 7.92
N ASP A 81 -0.83 -10.35 6.98
CA ASP A 81 0.62 -10.10 6.98
C ASP A 81 1.03 -9.28 8.21
N ILE A 82 0.22 -8.29 8.59
CA ILE A 82 0.47 -7.49 9.78
C ILE A 82 0.35 -8.34 11.05
N GLN A 83 -0.62 -9.24 11.13
CA GLN A 83 -0.74 -10.18 12.24
C GLN A 83 0.49 -11.10 12.35
N LYS A 84 1.04 -11.58 11.24
CA LYS A 84 2.28 -12.35 11.21
C LYS A 84 3.46 -11.54 11.74
N ILE A 85 3.60 -10.28 11.33
CA ILE A 85 4.64 -9.37 11.84
C ILE A 85 4.51 -9.19 13.36
N ILE A 86 3.29 -8.97 13.85
CA ILE A 86 3.04 -8.79 15.29
C ILE A 86 3.31 -10.09 16.07
N SER A 87 3.01 -11.26 15.48
CA SER A 87 3.26 -12.56 16.11
C SER A 87 4.73 -13.00 16.10
N GLY A 88 5.62 -12.19 15.51
CA GLY A 88 7.07 -12.41 15.55
C GLY A 88 7.64 -13.12 14.34
N GLU A 89 6.91 -13.20 13.22
CA GLU A 89 7.51 -13.62 11.96
C GLU A 89 8.55 -12.58 11.47
N ASP A 90 9.44 -13.02 10.60
CA ASP A 90 10.53 -12.19 10.07
C ASP A 90 9.98 -11.00 9.24
N GLU A 91 9.81 -9.86 9.92
CA GLU A 91 9.35 -8.60 9.31
C GLU A 91 10.22 -8.20 8.13
N LYS A 92 11.53 -8.41 8.21
CA LYS A 92 12.46 -8.04 7.15
C LYS A 92 12.20 -8.85 5.87
N LYS A 93 11.88 -10.13 6.00
CA LYS A 93 11.51 -11.00 4.88
C LYS A 93 10.24 -10.50 4.22
N LEU A 94 9.19 -10.25 4.99
CA LEU A 94 7.90 -9.75 4.47
C LEU A 94 8.05 -8.39 3.78
N LEU A 95 8.86 -7.48 4.33
CA LEU A 95 9.19 -6.20 3.71
C LEU A 95 9.93 -6.39 2.38
N GLN A 96 10.86 -7.33 2.29
CA GLN A 96 11.58 -7.64 1.05
C GLN A 96 10.64 -8.21 -0.01
N GLU A 97 9.77 -9.12 0.35
CA GLU A 97 8.75 -9.70 -0.55
C GLU A 97 7.82 -8.60 -1.07
N ARG A 98 7.34 -7.71 -0.19
CA ARG A 98 6.49 -6.57 -0.59
C ARG A 98 7.22 -5.61 -1.53
N LYS A 99 8.49 -5.29 -1.25
CA LYS A 99 9.32 -4.49 -2.15
C LYS A 99 9.42 -5.12 -3.54
N GLN A 100 9.65 -6.44 -3.62
CA GLN A 100 9.73 -7.13 -4.91
C GLN A 100 8.40 -7.09 -5.66
N GLN A 101 7.28 -7.22 -4.95
CA GLN A 101 5.96 -7.11 -5.56
C GLN A 101 5.73 -5.71 -6.14
N ILE A 102 6.04 -4.66 -5.38
CA ILE A 102 5.91 -3.27 -5.86
C ILE A 102 6.78 -3.03 -7.10
N LEU A 103 8.01 -3.56 -7.16
CA LEU A 103 8.86 -3.44 -8.34
C LEU A 103 8.27 -4.15 -9.57
N LYS A 104 7.65 -5.32 -9.40
CA LYS A 104 6.91 -6.01 -10.47
C LYS A 104 5.71 -5.20 -10.95
N ASP A 105 4.96 -4.64 -10.02
CA ASP A 105 3.79 -3.81 -10.35
C ASP A 105 4.20 -2.55 -11.13
N ILE A 106 5.28 -1.90 -10.75
CA ILE A 106 5.85 -0.74 -11.46
C ILE A 106 6.24 -1.15 -12.89
N ALA A 107 6.97 -2.26 -13.06
CA ALA A 107 7.37 -2.73 -14.39
C ALA A 107 6.14 -3.04 -15.28
N SER A 108 5.12 -3.69 -14.72
CA SER A 108 3.87 -3.99 -15.43
C SER A 108 3.12 -2.72 -15.83
N LEU A 109 3.01 -1.75 -14.92
CA LEU A 109 2.34 -0.48 -15.21
C LEU A 109 3.12 0.36 -16.22
N THR A 110 4.46 0.35 -16.17
CA THR A 110 5.30 1.03 -17.16
C THR A 110 5.13 0.44 -18.56
N ALA A 111 5.05 -0.89 -18.67
CA ALA A 111 4.78 -1.55 -19.95
C ALA A 111 3.40 -1.16 -20.52
N LYS A 112 2.36 -1.15 -19.69
CA LYS A 112 1.02 -0.73 -20.10
C LYS A 112 0.99 0.73 -20.53
N LEU A 113 1.71 1.61 -19.83
CA LEU A 113 1.83 3.02 -20.23
C LEU A 113 2.46 3.15 -21.61
N ALA A 114 3.58 2.47 -21.86
CA ALA A 114 4.24 2.47 -23.17
C ALA A 114 3.31 1.96 -24.29
N GLU A 115 2.47 0.98 -24.01
CA GLU A 115 1.45 0.49 -24.97
C GLU A 115 0.44 1.60 -25.29
N VAL A 116 -0.11 2.28 -24.28
CA VAL A 116 -1.05 3.40 -24.48
C VAL A 116 -0.40 4.52 -25.29
N GLU A 117 0.83 4.91 -24.94
CA GLU A 117 1.59 5.94 -25.68
C GLU A 117 1.82 5.52 -27.16
N SER A 118 2.10 4.24 -27.40
CA SER A 118 2.22 3.73 -28.76
C SER A 118 0.94 3.88 -29.58
N TYR A 119 -0.22 3.67 -28.97
CA TYR A 119 -1.51 3.88 -29.64
C TYR A 119 -1.78 5.35 -29.91
N LEU A 120 -1.53 6.24 -28.96
CA LEU A 120 -1.69 7.69 -29.15
C LEU A 120 -0.80 8.22 -30.29
N ASN A 121 0.46 7.81 -30.31
CA ASN A 121 1.41 8.24 -31.35
C ASN A 121 1.08 7.65 -32.74
N ARG A 122 0.41 6.50 -32.81
CA ARG A 122 -0.04 5.92 -34.09
C ARG A 122 -1.04 6.81 -34.82
N GLU A 123 -1.96 7.44 -34.10
CA GLU A 123 -2.93 8.34 -34.69
C GLU A 123 -2.24 9.61 -35.23
N GLU A 124 -1.26 10.17 -34.53
CA GLU A 124 -0.49 11.31 -35.00
C GLU A 124 0.36 11.00 -36.24
N VAL A 125 1.00 9.84 -36.27
CA VAL A 125 1.81 9.40 -37.44
C VAL A 125 0.93 9.10 -38.65
N ALA A 126 -0.24 8.50 -38.46
CA ALA A 126 -1.20 8.24 -39.54
C ALA A 126 -1.73 9.54 -40.16
N LEU A 127 -1.92 10.58 -39.38
CA LEU A 127 -2.35 11.92 -39.82
C LEU A 127 -1.22 12.74 -40.47
N SER A 128 0.04 12.42 -40.16
CA SER A 128 1.22 13.16 -40.62
C SER A 128 1.96 12.50 -41.81
N MET A 129 1.52 11.33 -42.28
CA MET A 129 2.15 10.69 -43.43
C MET A 129 1.86 11.48 -44.70
N PRO A 130 2.87 12.08 -45.35
CA PRO A 130 2.67 12.72 -46.64
C PRO A 130 2.35 11.68 -47.69
N VAL A 131 1.15 11.76 -48.26
CA VAL A 131 0.77 10.91 -49.40
C VAL A 131 1.54 11.42 -50.61
N LEU A 132 2.55 10.68 -51.04
CA LEU A 132 3.33 10.95 -52.24
C LEU A 132 2.70 10.21 -53.44
N ILE A 133 1.93 10.96 -54.25
CA ILE A 133 1.40 10.43 -55.52
C ILE A 133 2.50 10.53 -56.57
N LYS A 134 3.09 9.41 -56.97
CA LYS A 134 4.02 9.34 -58.11
C LYS A 134 3.29 8.79 -59.34
N LYS A 135 3.35 9.51 -60.45
CA LYS A 135 3.04 8.94 -61.78
C LYS A 135 4.16 7.97 -62.13
N LEU A 136 3.83 6.70 -62.23
CA LEU A 136 4.74 5.69 -62.72
C LEU A 136 4.58 5.63 -64.25
N PRO A 137 5.67 5.41 -65.04
CA PRO A 137 5.56 5.11 -66.45
C PRO A 137 4.80 3.80 -66.63
N GLU A 138 4.18 3.62 -67.82
CA GLU A 138 3.42 2.39 -68.12
C GLU A 138 4.26 1.16 -67.84
N VAL A 139 3.81 0.35 -66.89
CA VAL A 139 4.46 -0.90 -66.48
C VAL A 139 3.45 -2.02 -66.69
N THR A 140 3.85 -3.06 -67.39
CA THR A 140 3.04 -4.27 -67.51
C THR A 140 3.11 -5.01 -66.18
N VAL A 141 1.99 -5.07 -65.44
CA VAL A 141 1.88 -5.79 -64.15
C VAL A 141 1.25 -7.14 -64.40
N CYS A 142 1.94 -8.22 -64.04
CA CYS A 142 1.32 -9.54 -63.88
C CYS A 142 0.69 -9.61 -62.49
N ALA A 143 -0.63 -9.58 -62.39
CA ALA A 143 -1.36 -9.81 -61.16
C ALA A 143 -1.70 -11.31 -61.03
N MET A 144 -1.30 -11.93 -59.93
CA MET A 144 -1.73 -13.29 -59.59
C MET A 144 -2.82 -13.15 -58.51
N GLU A 145 -4.04 -13.51 -58.88
CA GLU A 145 -5.16 -13.52 -57.92
C GLU A 145 -5.08 -14.81 -57.09
N MET A 146 -4.80 -14.69 -55.82
CA MET A 146 -4.80 -15.81 -54.90
C MET A 146 -6.09 -15.74 -54.05
N ARG A 147 -7.01 -16.69 -54.25
CA ARG A 147 -8.16 -16.87 -53.36
C ARG A 147 -7.67 -17.49 -52.04
N LEU A 148 -7.71 -16.73 -50.97
CA LEU A 148 -7.58 -17.27 -49.64
C LEU A 148 -8.92 -17.87 -49.22
N GLU A 149 -8.96 -19.18 -48.97
CA GLU A 149 -10.11 -19.81 -48.35
C GLU A 149 -10.21 -19.26 -46.90
N SER A 150 -11.42 -18.83 -46.52
CA SER A 150 -11.69 -18.36 -45.18
C SER A 150 -11.45 -19.48 -44.18
N TYR A 151 -10.59 -19.22 -43.18
CA TYR A 151 -10.47 -20.05 -41.99
C TYR A 151 -11.71 -19.79 -41.13
N ASP A 152 -12.71 -20.64 -41.20
CA ASP A 152 -13.76 -20.78 -40.17
C ASP A 152 -13.22 -21.71 -39.07
N ALA A 153 -12.98 -21.12 -37.87
CA ALA A 153 -12.77 -21.85 -36.64
C ALA A 153 -13.47 -21.15 -35.49
#